data_c982e4b75b547007c01063e580339051
#
_entry.id   c982e4b75b547007c01063e580339051
#
_cell.length_a   1.000
_cell.length_b   1.000
_cell.length_c   1.000
_cell.angle_alpha   90.00
_cell.angle_beta   90.00
_cell.angle_gamma   90.00
#
_symmetry.space_group_name_H-M   'P 1'
#
loop_
_entity.id
_entity.type
_entity.pdbx_description
1 polymer ?
#
loop_
_entity_poly.entity_id
_entity_poly.type
_entity_poly.pdbx_seq_one_letter_code
_entity_poly.pdbx_strand_id
1 'polypeptide(L)'
;MSRLLFVSSDCHAGLPPGQYRPYLDPRFRDRYDEDVAVQLEIAKENRKVMLVEEINAKWRQGIEKDLTGAWDGAQRRKVLDGDGIAAEIIFPDGITEDNAPPFGAGLSVGPLGGEYETQWAGARAHNRWIAELSQSAPERHLGVAVVPATWDVDEAVREVRWARENGLRSIMIPVLWGPHDPYHHPKYDALWAVCQELDVVIHFHSGPGPSQEYFGPMPRKPGHQDMLGGMGIYVCEAVWAVVRPLTFLIWGGVFERYPKLKVVVAEATTTWAENYLEHLDDRYVDWHVTAKLGDYKSHMSMKPSDYFHRNIRLGTFYQRREVDRRHGVGHECMMWASDYPHPEGTWPNTQKAMVEAFQGVPIAEIETMLGGSAAAFYDLDTEKLAPLVARIGPEASLFG
;
A
#
# COMPACT_ATOMS: atom_id res chain seq x y z
N MET A 1 -25.26 -15.77 -16.02
CA MET A 1 -25.23 -15.18 -14.68
C MET A 1 -24.19 -14.07 -14.71
N SER A 2 -24.46 -12.92 -14.09
CA SER A 2 -23.47 -11.84 -14.06
C SER A 2 -22.30 -12.22 -13.12
N ARG A 3 -21.09 -11.87 -13.53
CA ARG A 3 -19.88 -12.08 -12.74
C ARG A 3 -19.35 -10.74 -12.25
N LEU A 4 -18.77 -10.74 -11.08
CA LEU A 4 -18.25 -9.55 -10.42
C LEU A 4 -16.81 -9.27 -10.86
N LEU A 5 -16.50 -8.00 -11.05
CA LEU A 5 -15.14 -7.52 -11.22
C LEU A 5 -14.45 -7.48 -9.85
N PHE A 6 -13.47 -8.35 -9.63
CA PHE A 6 -12.59 -8.28 -8.47
C PHE A 6 -11.28 -7.59 -8.84
N VAL A 7 -10.96 -6.51 -8.14
CA VAL A 7 -9.69 -5.80 -8.24
C VAL A 7 -9.06 -5.74 -6.85
N SER A 8 -7.92 -6.38 -6.69
CA SER A 8 -7.17 -6.31 -5.43
C SER A 8 -6.39 -5.00 -5.37
N SER A 9 -6.71 -4.15 -4.42
CA SER A 9 -6.02 -2.87 -4.22
C SER A 9 -4.71 -2.98 -3.44
N ASP A 10 -4.35 -4.21 -3.04
CA ASP A 10 -3.14 -4.53 -2.30
C ASP A 10 -2.73 -5.97 -2.57
N CYS A 11 -1.57 -6.11 -3.17
CA CYS A 11 -0.84 -7.36 -3.38
C CYS A 11 0.65 -7.05 -3.35
N HIS A 12 1.48 -8.06 -3.16
CA HIS A 12 2.92 -7.88 -3.04
C HIS A 12 3.71 -8.67 -4.08
N ALA A 13 4.86 -8.10 -4.48
CA ALA A 13 5.81 -8.76 -5.35
C ALA A 13 7.24 -8.28 -5.08
N GLY A 14 8.18 -9.20 -5.14
CA GLY A 14 9.60 -8.92 -4.96
C GLY A 14 10.46 -10.08 -5.45
N LEU A 15 11.63 -9.77 -5.98
CA LEU A 15 12.59 -10.77 -6.40
C LEU A 15 13.19 -11.52 -5.21
N PRO A 16 13.50 -12.80 -5.37
CA PRO A 16 14.29 -13.52 -4.40
C PRO A 16 15.65 -12.86 -4.12
N PRO A 17 16.22 -13.04 -2.92
CA PRO A 17 17.49 -12.45 -2.54
C PRO A 17 18.59 -12.69 -3.58
N GLY A 18 19.35 -11.63 -3.88
CA GLY A 18 20.41 -11.65 -4.90
C GLY A 18 19.93 -11.38 -6.34
N GLN A 19 18.66 -11.54 -6.64
CA GLN A 19 18.17 -11.40 -8.01
C GLN A 19 17.92 -9.94 -8.44
N TYR A 20 17.97 -8.97 -7.55
CA TYR A 20 17.95 -7.54 -7.90
C TYR A 20 19.27 -7.02 -8.49
N ARG A 21 20.36 -7.78 -8.40
CA ARG A 21 21.71 -7.37 -8.85
C ARG A 21 21.78 -6.79 -10.28
N PRO A 22 21.08 -7.36 -11.29
CA PRO A 22 21.08 -6.80 -12.65
C PRO A 22 20.45 -5.39 -12.76
N TYR A 23 19.49 -5.09 -11.88
CA TYR A 23 18.74 -3.83 -11.87
C TYR A 23 19.45 -2.71 -11.12
N LEU A 24 20.48 -3.04 -10.34
CA LEU A 24 21.28 -2.07 -9.59
C LEU A 24 22.32 -1.37 -10.49
N ASP A 25 22.52 -0.08 -10.22
CA ASP A 25 23.70 0.64 -10.72
C ASP A 25 24.97 -0.17 -10.34
N PRO A 26 25.91 -0.38 -11.28
CA PRO A 26 27.11 -1.19 -11.07
C PRO A 26 27.90 -0.85 -9.80
N ARG A 27 27.93 0.42 -9.40
CA ARG A 27 28.66 0.91 -8.21
C ARG A 27 28.11 0.36 -6.88
N PHE A 28 26.85 -0.14 -6.85
CA PHE A 28 26.22 -0.68 -5.65
C PHE A 28 26.17 -2.21 -5.61
N ARG A 29 26.62 -2.90 -6.67
CA ARG A 29 26.43 -4.35 -6.79
C ARG A 29 27.21 -5.15 -5.76
N ASP A 30 28.47 -4.78 -5.52
CA ASP A 30 29.30 -5.49 -4.53
C ASP A 30 28.78 -5.26 -3.11
N ARG A 31 28.36 -4.03 -2.80
CA ARG A 31 27.71 -3.72 -1.53
C ARG A 31 26.38 -4.46 -1.35
N TYR A 32 25.63 -4.68 -2.42
CA TYR A 32 24.41 -5.47 -2.39
C TYR A 32 24.68 -6.95 -2.12
N ASP A 33 25.70 -7.51 -2.72
CA ASP A 33 26.09 -8.91 -2.48
C ASP A 33 26.46 -9.16 -1.00
N GLU A 34 27.13 -8.18 -0.36
CA GLU A 34 27.39 -8.17 1.08
C GLU A 34 26.11 -8.01 1.92
N ASP A 35 25.23 -7.07 1.54
CA ASP A 35 23.96 -6.80 2.23
C ASP A 35 23.03 -8.01 2.20
N VAL A 36 22.90 -8.69 1.07
CA VAL A 36 22.06 -9.90 0.94
C VAL A 36 22.43 -10.96 1.98
N ALA A 37 23.73 -11.21 2.21
CA ALA A 37 24.16 -12.19 3.20
C ALA A 37 23.73 -11.79 4.62
N VAL A 38 23.83 -10.50 4.95
CA VAL A 38 23.40 -9.95 6.24
C VAL A 38 21.89 -10.01 6.39
N GLN A 39 21.13 -9.62 5.35
CA GLN A 39 19.67 -9.64 5.38
C GLN A 39 19.10 -11.05 5.52
N LEU A 40 19.70 -12.05 4.88
CA LEU A 40 19.29 -13.45 5.03
C LEU A 40 19.45 -13.96 6.47
N GLU A 41 20.52 -13.58 7.17
CA GLU A 41 20.68 -13.93 8.59
C GLU A 41 19.67 -13.18 9.47
N ILE A 42 19.43 -11.90 9.21
CA ILE A 42 18.41 -11.10 9.92
C ILE A 42 17.02 -11.71 9.71
N ALA A 43 16.64 -12.01 8.47
CA ALA A 43 15.36 -12.62 8.13
C ALA A 43 15.15 -13.95 8.85
N LYS A 44 16.22 -14.80 8.94
CA LYS A 44 16.18 -16.05 9.66
C LYS A 44 15.93 -15.89 11.17
N GLU A 45 16.53 -14.87 11.79
CA GLU A 45 16.29 -14.58 13.21
C GLU A 45 14.90 -13.95 13.43
N ASN A 46 14.46 -13.04 12.53
CA ASN A 46 13.13 -12.43 12.60
C ASN A 46 12.01 -13.48 12.46
N ARG A 47 12.16 -14.45 11.55
CA ARG A 47 11.19 -15.54 11.41
C ARG A 47 10.92 -16.30 12.69
N LYS A 48 11.93 -16.52 13.53
CA LYS A 48 11.76 -17.18 14.83
C LYS A 48 10.88 -16.43 15.81
N VAL A 49 10.73 -15.14 15.60
CA VAL A 49 9.98 -14.22 16.49
C VAL A 49 8.63 -13.84 15.92
N MET A 50 8.59 -13.56 14.62
CA MET A 50 7.40 -13.07 13.93
C MET A 50 6.46 -14.20 13.50
N LEU A 51 7.00 -15.39 13.26
CA LEU A 51 6.22 -16.52 12.74
C LEU A 51 6.14 -17.65 13.76
N VAL A 52 4.94 -18.18 13.94
CA VAL A 52 4.75 -19.48 14.58
C VAL A 52 5.07 -20.53 13.52
N GLU A 53 6.26 -21.14 13.61
CA GLU A 53 6.82 -22.00 12.56
C GLU A 53 5.87 -23.13 12.11
N GLU A 54 5.18 -23.77 13.06
CA GLU A 54 4.21 -24.83 12.77
C GLU A 54 3.01 -24.33 11.94
N ILE A 55 2.52 -23.13 12.24
CA ILE A 55 1.39 -22.49 11.53
C ILE A 55 1.85 -22.09 10.13
N ASN A 56 3.00 -21.45 10.02
CA ASN A 56 3.57 -21.03 8.74
C ASN A 56 3.89 -22.21 7.83
N ALA A 57 4.50 -23.27 8.36
CA ALA A 57 4.77 -24.50 7.60
C ALA A 57 3.46 -25.13 7.09
N LYS A 58 2.44 -25.19 7.93
CA LYS A 58 1.11 -25.68 7.53
C LYS A 58 0.46 -24.81 6.47
N TRP A 59 0.57 -23.50 6.59
CA TRP A 59 0.03 -22.57 5.59
C TRP A 59 0.73 -22.72 4.24
N ARG A 60 2.06 -22.86 4.22
CA ARG A 60 2.85 -23.06 2.99
C ARG A 60 2.62 -24.41 2.31
N GLN A 61 2.14 -25.39 3.05
CA GLN A 61 1.98 -26.76 2.53
C GLN A 61 1.01 -26.80 1.34
N GLY A 62 1.54 -27.17 0.18
CA GLY A 62 0.76 -27.33 -1.06
C GLY A 62 0.57 -26.05 -1.89
N ILE A 63 1.05 -24.90 -1.39
CA ILE A 63 0.98 -23.61 -2.11
C ILE A 63 2.37 -23.07 -2.51
N GLU A 64 3.45 -23.83 -2.29
CA GLU A 64 4.83 -23.37 -2.55
C GLU A 64 5.03 -22.90 -3.99
N LYS A 65 4.39 -23.59 -4.94
CA LYS A 65 4.42 -23.19 -6.34
C LYS A 65 3.68 -21.87 -6.59
N ASP A 66 2.56 -21.68 -5.92
CA ASP A 66 1.74 -20.48 -6.08
C ASP A 66 2.43 -19.26 -5.48
N LEU A 67 3.20 -19.45 -4.41
CA LEU A 67 4.04 -18.40 -3.83
C LEU A 67 5.10 -17.86 -4.80
N THR A 68 5.54 -18.64 -5.79
CA THR A 68 6.47 -18.14 -6.82
C THR A 68 5.88 -17.02 -7.68
N GLY A 69 4.55 -16.85 -7.68
CA GLY A 69 3.90 -15.69 -8.30
C GLY A 69 4.30 -14.34 -7.70
N ALA A 70 4.98 -14.32 -6.55
CA ALA A 70 5.61 -13.12 -6.02
C ALA A 70 6.68 -12.53 -6.97
N TRP A 71 7.26 -13.33 -7.87
CA TRP A 71 8.26 -12.87 -8.87
C TRP A 71 8.06 -13.46 -10.28
N ASP A 72 7.27 -14.50 -10.44
CA ASP A 72 6.94 -15.11 -11.73
C ASP A 72 5.57 -14.62 -12.20
N GLY A 73 5.54 -13.68 -13.16
CA GLY A 73 4.32 -13.13 -13.69
C GLY A 73 3.38 -14.15 -14.38
N ALA A 74 3.91 -15.25 -14.93
CA ALA A 74 3.08 -16.28 -15.52
C ALA A 74 2.39 -17.13 -14.44
N GLN A 75 3.09 -17.47 -13.36
CA GLN A 75 2.49 -18.14 -12.21
C GLN A 75 1.52 -17.21 -11.48
N ARG A 76 1.89 -15.93 -11.32
CA ARG A 76 1.02 -14.90 -10.72
C ARG A 76 -0.35 -14.84 -11.40
N ARG A 77 -0.38 -14.75 -12.73
CA ARG A 77 -1.66 -14.75 -13.47
C ARG A 77 -2.51 -15.99 -13.23
N LYS A 78 -1.89 -17.16 -13.06
CA LYS A 78 -2.64 -18.40 -12.74
C LYS A 78 -3.26 -18.35 -11.34
N VAL A 79 -2.53 -17.81 -10.39
CA VAL A 79 -3.01 -17.62 -9.02
C VAL A 79 -4.18 -16.65 -9.00
N LEU A 80 -4.05 -15.48 -9.64
CA LEU A 80 -5.12 -14.50 -9.75
C LEU A 80 -6.36 -15.08 -10.45
N ASP A 81 -6.16 -15.81 -11.55
CA ASP A 81 -7.25 -16.48 -12.28
C ASP A 81 -7.99 -17.49 -11.37
N GLY A 82 -7.24 -18.26 -10.58
CA GLY A 82 -7.81 -19.24 -9.64
C GLY A 82 -8.61 -18.61 -8.51
N ASP A 83 -8.21 -17.42 -8.08
CA ASP A 83 -8.87 -16.67 -6.98
C ASP A 83 -9.92 -15.65 -7.48
N GLY A 84 -10.12 -15.56 -8.81
CA GLY A 84 -11.16 -14.72 -9.44
C GLY A 84 -10.78 -13.24 -9.58
N ILE A 85 -9.49 -12.89 -9.45
CA ILE A 85 -8.99 -11.52 -9.45
C ILE A 85 -8.62 -11.07 -10.87
N ALA A 86 -9.31 -10.06 -11.38
CA ALA A 86 -9.10 -9.56 -12.73
C ALA A 86 -7.90 -8.60 -12.84
N ALA A 87 -7.68 -7.76 -11.84
CA ALA A 87 -6.55 -6.83 -11.78
C ALA A 87 -6.08 -6.62 -10.33
N GLU A 88 -4.87 -6.10 -10.17
CA GLU A 88 -4.25 -5.89 -8.88
C GLU A 88 -3.30 -4.69 -8.86
N ILE A 89 -3.16 -4.08 -7.69
CA ILE A 89 -2.13 -3.10 -7.37
C ILE A 89 -1.02 -3.84 -6.62
N ILE A 90 0.24 -3.68 -7.04
CA ILE A 90 1.36 -4.51 -6.58
C ILE A 90 2.38 -3.64 -5.85
N PHE A 91 2.48 -3.83 -4.55
CA PHE A 91 3.47 -3.19 -3.68
C PHE A 91 4.80 -3.96 -3.65
N PRO A 92 5.89 -3.33 -3.18
CA PRO A 92 7.14 -4.03 -2.92
C PRO A 92 6.99 -5.05 -1.80
N ASP A 93 8.06 -5.84 -1.61
CA ASP A 93 8.14 -7.02 -0.76
C ASP A 93 7.27 -8.17 -1.32
N GLY A 94 7.73 -9.36 -1.27
CA GLY A 94 7.01 -10.47 -1.89
C GLY A 94 6.40 -11.36 -0.83
N ILE A 95 7.07 -12.47 -0.51
CA ILE A 95 6.63 -13.37 0.54
C ILE A 95 7.25 -12.88 1.84
N THR A 96 6.55 -12.00 2.55
CA THR A 96 7.06 -11.43 3.80
C THR A 96 8.51 -10.90 3.65
N GLU A 97 9.38 -11.12 4.62
CA GLU A 97 10.76 -10.60 4.69
C GLU A 97 11.75 -11.21 3.67
N ASP A 98 11.35 -12.24 2.89
CA ASP A 98 12.28 -12.94 2.01
C ASP A 98 12.53 -12.24 0.66
N ASN A 99 11.64 -11.35 0.23
CA ASN A 99 11.65 -10.76 -1.11
C ASN A 99 11.71 -9.22 -1.08
N ALA A 100 12.28 -8.64 -0.05
CA ALA A 100 12.39 -7.20 0.09
C ALA A 100 13.33 -6.59 -0.97
N PRO A 101 13.04 -5.37 -1.45
CA PRO A 101 13.96 -4.61 -2.29
C PRO A 101 15.31 -4.34 -1.60
N PRO A 102 16.39 -4.15 -2.38
CA PRO A 102 17.72 -3.90 -1.82
C PRO A 102 17.75 -2.74 -0.81
N PHE A 103 18.59 -2.87 0.21
CA PHE A 103 18.89 -1.83 1.19
C PHE A 103 17.67 -1.29 1.96
N GLY A 104 16.65 -2.12 2.16
CA GLY A 104 15.42 -1.75 2.85
C GLY A 104 14.54 -0.75 2.09
N ALA A 105 14.72 -0.63 0.78
CA ALA A 105 13.94 0.27 -0.08
C ALA A 105 12.58 -0.33 -0.49
N GLY A 106 11.90 -1.02 0.42
CA GLY A 106 10.55 -1.57 0.28
C GLY A 106 9.56 -0.87 1.19
N LEU A 107 8.70 -1.63 1.87
CA LEU A 107 7.70 -1.11 2.80
C LEU A 107 8.31 -0.29 3.95
N SER A 108 9.57 -0.57 4.32
CA SER A 108 10.31 0.18 5.35
C SER A 108 11.08 1.39 4.80
N VAL A 109 10.82 1.83 3.57
CA VAL A 109 11.49 3.01 2.99
C VAL A 109 11.29 4.24 3.86
N GLY A 110 12.39 4.95 4.15
CA GLY A 110 12.32 6.15 4.98
C GLY A 110 13.67 6.55 5.57
N PRO A 111 13.77 7.77 6.10
CA PRO A 111 15.04 8.37 6.51
C PRO A 111 15.78 7.65 7.64
N LEU A 112 15.07 6.87 8.45
CA LEU A 112 15.68 6.05 9.51
C LEU A 112 15.88 4.58 9.10
N GLY A 113 15.38 4.18 7.92
CA GLY A 113 15.49 2.81 7.40
C GLY A 113 16.82 2.49 6.71
N GLY A 114 17.66 3.49 6.44
CA GLY A 114 18.95 3.29 5.77
C GLY A 114 19.61 4.59 5.32
N GLU A 115 20.68 4.46 4.55
CA GLU A 115 21.40 5.61 3.98
C GLU A 115 20.72 6.07 2.68
N TYR A 116 20.73 7.38 2.45
CA TYR A 116 20.15 8.05 1.29
C TYR A 116 20.48 7.37 -0.05
N GLU A 117 21.79 7.24 -0.36
CA GLU A 117 22.20 6.73 -1.67
C GLU A 117 21.81 5.27 -1.91
N THR A 118 21.90 4.44 -0.89
CA THR A 118 21.56 3.02 -1.00
C THR A 118 20.06 2.79 -1.08
N GLN A 119 19.25 3.52 -0.32
CA GLN A 119 17.80 3.42 -0.45
C GLN A 119 17.31 3.87 -1.82
N TRP A 120 17.86 4.96 -2.39
CA TRP A 120 17.56 5.34 -3.77
C TRP A 120 18.01 4.28 -4.78
N ALA A 121 19.17 3.66 -4.58
CA ALA A 121 19.63 2.59 -5.45
C ALA A 121 18.71 1.38 -5.41
N GLY A 122 18.30 0.96 -4.22
CA GLY A 122 17.34 -0.14 -4.00
C GLY A 122 15.97 0.16 -4.58
N ALA A 123 15.42 1.34 -4.31
CA ALA A 123 14.14 1.78 -4.86
C ALA A 123 14.15 1.75 -6.40
N ARG A 124 15.18 2.31 -7.02
CA ARG A 124 15.33 2.27 -8.48
C ARG A 124 15.45 0.85 -9.02
N ALA A 125 16.19 -0.03 -8.35
CA ALA A 125 16.30 -1.43 -8.77
C ALA A 125 14.93 -2.12 -8.75
N HIS A 126 14.16 -1.92 -7.68
CA HIS A 126 12.79 -2.42 -7.60
C HIS A 126 11.90 -1.83 -8.69
N ASN A 127 11.92 -0.51 -8.87
CA ASN A 127 11.08 0.18 -9.86
C ASN A 127 11.31 -0.33 -11.29
N ARG A 128 12.56 -0.63 -11.67
CA ARG A 128 12.88 -1.19 -13.00
C ARG A 128 12.29 -2.58 -13.15
N TRP A 129 12.45 -3.42 -12.14
CA TRP A 129 11.93 -4.77 -12.15
C TRP A 129 10.38 -4.81 -12.13
N ILE A 130 9.74 -4.03 -11.25
CA ILE A 130 8.27 -4.05 -11.16
C ILE A 130 7.61 -3.48 -12.43
N ALA A 131 8.28 -2.56 -13.13
CA ALA A 131 7.84 -2.09 -14.45
C ALA A 131 7.83 -3.24 -15.47
N GLU A 132 8.86 -4.09 -15.50
CA GLU A 132 8.90 -5.27 -16.38
C GLU A 132 7.79 -6.27 -16.02
N LEU A 133 7.58 -6.54 -14.72
CA LEU A 133 6.49 -7.40 -14.28
C LEU A 133 5.14 -6.84 -14.72
N SER A 134 4.90 -5.55 -14.52
CA SER A 134 3.65 -4.86 -14.90
C SER A 134 3.42 -4.91 -16.41
N GLN A 135 4.45 -4.71 -17.21
CA GLN A 135 4.36 -4.78 -18.68
C GLN A 135 4.03 -6.19 -19.20
N SER A 136 4.22 -7.23 -18.41
CA SER A 136 3.83 -8.60 -18.79
C SER A 136 2.31 -8.81 -18.90
N ALA A 137 1.50 -7.95 -18.26
CA ALA A 137 0.04 -7.88 -18.35
C ALA A 137 -0.45 -6.49 -17.91
N PRO A 138 -0.24 -5.44 -18.70
CA PRO A 138 -0.38 -4.04 -18.28
C PRO A 138 -1.82 -3.64 -17.93
N GLU A 139 -2.81 -4.39 -18.38
CA GLU A 139 -4.21 -4.21 -18.00
C GLU A 139 -4.56 -4.82 -16.64
N ARG A 140 -3.69 -5.69 -16.08
CA ARG A 140 -3.94 -6.46 -14.84
C ARG A 140 -2.97 -6.14 -13.71
N HIS A 141 -1.69 -5.88 -14.03
CA HIS A 141 -0.61 -5.70 -13.07
C HIS A 141 -0.23 -4.22 -12.97
N LEU A 142 -0.67 -3.56 -11.91
CA LEU A 142 -0.36 -2.16 -11.63
C LEU A 142 0.72 -2.07 -10.55
N GLY A 143 1.98 -2.10 -10.97
CA GLY A 143 3.11 -1.98 -10.05
C GLY A 143 3.19 -0.60 -9.42
N VAL A 144 3.57 -0.58 -8.14
CA VAL A 144 3.79 0.64 -7.36
C VAL A 144 5.29 0.92 -7.28
N ALA A 145 5.73 2.08 -7.79
CA ALA A 145 7.14 2.47 -7.68
C ALA A 145 7.45 3.00 -6.27
N VAL A 146 8.59 2.64 -5.74
CA VAL A 146 9.08 3.18 -4.46
C VAL A 146 9.82 4.48 -4.70
N VAL A 147 9.44 5.54 -3.98
CA VAL A 147 10.02 6.87 -4.10
C VAL A 147 10.40 7.42 -2.72
N PRO A 148 11.69 7.42 -2.34
CA PRO A 148 12.17 7.96 -1.06
C PRO A 148 12.11 9.50 -1.02
N ALA A 149 10.89 10.07 -1.09
CA ALA A 149 10.61 11.48 -1.38
C ALA A 149 11.07 12.47 -0.29
N THR A 150 11.30 12.00 0.94
CA THR A 150 11.62 12.88 2.07
C THR A 150 13.02 13.47 2.00
N TRP A 151 13.96 12.81 1.34
CA TRP A 151 15.34 13.28 1.19
C TRP A 151 15.52 14.34 0.12
N ASP A 152 15.05 14.05 -1.10
CA ASP A 152 15.24 14.91 -2.26
C ASP A 152 14.01 14.90 -3.15
N VAL A 153 13.29 16.01 -3.16
CA VAL A 153 12.06 16.17 -3.93
C VAL A 153 12.32 16.24 -5.43
N ASP A 154 13.45 16.80 -5.86
CA ASP A 154 13.77 16.87 -7.29
C ASP A 154 14.10 15.48 -7.85
N GLU A 155 14.79 14.63 -7.07
CA GLU A 155 14.97 13.23 -7.44
C GLU A 155 13.63 12.48 -7.45
N ALA A 156 12.76 12.74 -6.48
CA ALA A 156 11.42 12.15 -6.44
C ALA A 156 10.62 12.52 -7.70
N VAL A 157 10.61 13.78 -8.10
CA VAL A 157 9.95 14.25 -9.33
C VAL A 157 10.50 13.53 -10.57
N ARG A 158 11.83 13.38 -10.66
CA ARG A 158 12.46 12.65 -11.79
C ARG A 158 12.03 11.17 -11.81
N GLU A 159 11.99 10.52 -10.66
CA GLU A 159 11.60 9.11 -10.57
C GLU A 159 10.10 8.90 -10.86
N VAL A 160 9.23 9.83 -10.43
CA VAL A 160 7.80 9.81 -10.78
C VAL A 160 7.59 9.90 -12.30
N ARG A 161 8.32 10.81 -12.98
CA ARG A 161 8.25 10.92 -14.44
C ARG A 161 8.75 9.64 -15.12
N TRP A 162 9.88 9.12 -14.66
CA TRP A 162 10.42 7.85 -15.17
C TRP A 162 9.42 6.70 -14.96
N ALA A 163 8.83 6.57 -13.80
CA ALA A 163 7.84 5.54 -13.48
C ALA A 163 6.65 5.62 -14.46
N ARG A 164 6.13 6.82 -14.67
CA ARG A 164 5.01 7.04 -15.60
C ARG A 164 5.35 6.72 -17.04
N GLU A 165 6.54 7.10 -17.52
CA GLU A 165 7.06 6.79 -18.86
C GLU A 165 7.24 5.29 -19.07
N ASN A 166 7.48 4.52 -18.00
CA ASN A 166 7.65 3.07 -18.03
C ASN A 166 6.37 2.28 -17.64
N GLY A 167 5.20 2.95 -17.67
CA GLY A 167 3.90 2.32 -17.51
C GLY A 167 3.40 2.18 -16.06
N LEU A 168 4.19 2.62 -15.07
CA LEU A 168 3.75 2.66 -13.68
C LEU A 168 2.87 3.90 -13.44
N ARG A 169 1.72 3.71 -12.81
CA ARG A 169 0.75 4.78 -12.51
C ARG A 169 0.63 5.07 -11.02
N SER A 170 1.49 4.47 -10.22
CA SER A 170 1.40 4.49 -8.77
C SER A 170 2.78 4.60 -8.17
N ILE A 171 2.88 5.36 -7.08
CA ILE A 171 4.07 5.45 -6.25
C ILE A 171 3.75 5.20 -4.78
N MET A 172 4.71 4.67 -4.05
CA MET A 172 4.70 4.63 -2.58
C MET A 172 5.80 5.55 -2.07
N ILE A 173 5.45 6.39 -1.10
CA ILE A 173 6.39 7.29 -0.42
C ILE A 173 6.47 6.94 1.06
N PRO A 174 7.54 7.34 1.77
CA PRO A 174 7.69 7.08 3.20
C PRO A 174 6.47 7.51 3.99
N VAL A 175 5.99 6.64 4.88
CA VAL A 175 4.88 6.95 5.80
C VAL A 175 5.31 7.99 6.82
N LEU A 176 6.54 7.88 7.30
CA LEU A 176 7.13 8.77 8.28
C LEU A 176 8.27 9.56 7.63
N TRP A 177 8.39 10.81 7.99
CA TRP A 177 9.40 11.73 7.44
C TRP A 177 10.64 11.90 8.32
N GLY A 178 10.68 11.26 9.50
CA GLY A 178 11.80 11.31 10.43
C GLY A 178 12.24 12.73 10.75
N PRO A 179 13.52 13.09 10.54
CA PRO A 179 14.04 14.43 10.82
C PRO A 179 13.71 15.47 9.72
N HIS A 180 13.03 15.08 8.63
CA HIS A 180 12.70 15.98 7.53
C HIS A 180 11.37 16.71 7.77
N ASP A 181 11.08 17.71 6.91
CA ASP A 181 9.83 18.44 6.97
C ASP A 181 8.63 17.54 6.68
N PRO A 182 7.50 17.75 7.35
CA PRO A 182 6.29 16.98 7.11
C PRO A 182 5.64 17.34 5.77
N TYR A 183 4.80 16.46 5.24
CA TYR A 183 4.26 16.51 3.88
C TYR A 183 3.38 17.73 3.52
N HIS A 184 2.98 18.55 4.46
CA HIS A 184 2.33 19.83 4.16
C HIS A 184 3.33 20.95 3.83
N HIS A 185 4.62 20.75 4.05
CA HIS A 185 5.64 21.77 3.78
C HIS A 185 5.75 22.06 2.28
N PRO A 186 5.86 23.33 1.85
CA PRO A 186 5.88 23.71 0.43
C PRO A 186 6.97 23.07 -0.42
N LYS A 187 8.05 22.55 0.18
CA LYS A 187 9.09 21.84 -0.57
C LYS A 187 8.54 20.65 -1.37
N TYR A 188 7.43 20.03 -0.91
CA TYR A 188 6.81 18.91 -1.60
C TYR A 188 5.83 19.32 -2.72
N ASP A 189 5.58 20.61 -2.91
CA ASP A 189 4.62 21.09 -3.90
C ASP A 189 4.97 20.63 -5.33
N ALA A 190 6.26 20.52 -5.66
CA ALA A 190 6.71 19.99 -6.95
C ALA A 190 6.35 18.50 -7.13
N LEU A 191 6.39 17.71 -6.05
CA LEU A 191 5.97 16.30 -6.07
C LEU A 191 4.45 16.18 -6.26
N TRP A 192 3.67 16.97 -5.52
CA TRP A 192 2.20 16.97 -5.66
C TRP A 192 1.78 17.41 -7.06
N ALA A 193 2.44 18.44 -7.59
CA ALA A 193 2.18 18.95 -8.94
C ALA A 193 2.43 17.88 -10.01
N VAL A 194 3.56 17.18 -9.99
CA VAL A 194 3.88 16.15 -10.99
C VAL A 194 2.96 14.93 -10.87
N CYS A 195 2.61 14.51 -9.64
CA CYS A 195 1.68 13.41 -9.45
C CYS A 195 0.29 13.76 -9.99
N GLN A 196 -0.20 14.98 -9.73
CA GLN A 196 -1.47 15.44 -10.30
C GLN A 196 -1.42 15.61 -11.83
N GLU A 197 -0.31 16.17 -12.38
CA GLU A 197 -0.11 16.37 -13.82
C GLU A 197 -0.18 15.05 -14.60
N LEU A 198 0.47 14.01 -14.06
CA LEU A 198 0.63 12.72 -14.72
C LEU A 198 -0.43 11.68 -14.30
N ASP A 199 -1.39 12.08 -13.48
CA ASP A 199 -2.39 11.19 -12.87
C ASP A 199 -1.76 9.97 -12.18
N VAL A 200 -0.78 10.22 -11.31
CA VAL A 200 -0.08 9.21 -10.52
C VAL A 200 -0.69 9.13 -9.13
N VAL A 201 -1.08 7.92 -8.71
CA VAL A 201 -1.64 7.65 -7.38
C VAL A 201 -0.52 7.52 -6.36
N ILE A 202 -0.65 8.21 -5.23
CA ILE A 202 0.30 8.18 -4.12
C ILE A 202 -0.20 7.20 -3.06
N HIS A 203 0.69 6.34 -2.57
CA HIS A 203 0.36 5.36 -1.54
C HIS A 203 1.15 5.60 -0.26
N PHE A 204 0.44 5.49 0.86
CA PHE A 204 0.97 5.24 2.18
C PHE A 204 0.59 3.81 2.56
N HIS A 205 1.57 2.94 2.74
CA HIS A 205 1.35 1.53 3.06
C HIS A 205 1.77 1.25 4.50
N SER A 206 0.95 0.48 5.24
CA SER A 206 1.39 -0.01 6.54
C SER A 206 2.57 -0.96 6.37
N GLY A 207 3.41 -1.07 7.36
CA GLY A 207 4.55 -1.97 7.24
C GLY A 207 5.62 -1.72 8.28
N PRO A 208 6.68 -2.51 8.25
CA PRO A 208 7.77 -2.38 9.19
C PRO A 208 8.57 -1.10 8.91
N GLY A 209 8.01 0.04 9.27
CA GLY A 209 8.78 1.28 9.35
C GLY A 209 10.00 1.06 10.23
N PRO A 210 11.00 1.95 10.17
CA PRO A 210 12.15 1.84 11.04
C PRO A 210 11.70 1.72 12.50
N SER A 211 12.05 0.63 13.17
CA SER A 211 11.58 0.35 14.55
C SER A 211 11.84 1.50 15.51
N GLN A 212 12.89 2.29 15.26
CA GLN A 212 13.19 3.49 16.03
C GLN A 212 12.10 4.56 15.98
N GLU A 213 11.31 4.61 14.93
CA GLU A 213 10.21 5.58 14.80
C GLU A 213 8.99 5.17 15.62
N TYR A 214 8.78 3.88 15.83
CA TYR A 214 7.69 3.36 16.66
C TYR A 214 8.06 3.29 18.15
N PHE A 215 9.29 2.87 18.45
CA PHE A 215 9.71 2.54 19.82
C PHE A 215 10.76 3.49 20.40
N GLY A 216 11.26 4.46 19.62
CA GLY A 216 12.41 5.27 20.01
C GLY A 216 13.73 4.52 19.94
N PRO A 217 14.82 5.08 20.47
CA PRO A 217 16.14 4.45 20.46
C PRO A 217 16.13 3.11 21.20
N MET A 218 16.26 2.02 20.45
CA MET A 218 16.25 0.65 20.98
C MET A 218 17.60 -0.02 20.85
N PRO A 219 18.00 -0.87 21.81
CA PRO A 219 19.10 -1.78 21.59
C PRO A 219 18.76 -2.71 20.41
N ARG A 220 19.65 -2.80 19.42
CA ARG A 220 19.50 -3.70 18.29
C ARG A 220 19.70 -5.15 18.74
N LYS A 221 18.67 -5.77 19.29
CA LYS A 221 18.61 -7.22 19.42
C LYS A 221 17.53 -7.75 18.49
N PRO A 222 17.81 -8.81 17.75
CA PRO A 222 16.78 -9.46 16.95
C PRO A 222 15.60 -9.83 17.83
N GLY A 223 14.40 -9.49 17.35
CA GLY A 223 13.18 -10.07 17.84
C GLY A 223 12.45 -9.38 18.96
N HIS A 224 12.82 -8.15 19.36
CA HIS A 224 12.07 -7.41 20.41
C HIS A 224 11.73 -8.23 21.67
N GLN A 225 12.43 -9.36 21.88
CA GLN A 225 12.16 -10.32 22.97
C GLN A 225 12.31 -9.71 24.37
N ASP A 226 13.09 -8.63 24.47
CA ASP A 226 13.30 -7.92 25.73
C ASP A 226 12.18 -6.90 26.02
N MET A 227 11.19 -6.73 25.13
CA MET A 227 10.07 -5.81 25.29
C MET A 227 8.74 -6.54 25.35
N LEU A 228 8.15 -6.58 26.54
CA LEU A 228 6.79 -7.10 26.74
C LEU A 228 5.81 -6.31 25.86
N GLY A 229 5.04 -7.02 25.04
CA GLY A 229 4.02 -6.45 24.17
C GLY A 229 4.55 -5.75 22.92
N GLY A 230 5.85 -5.84 22.60
CA GLY A 230 6.45 -5.13 21.44
C GLY A 230 5.73 -5.33 20.13
N MET A 231 5.36 -6.57 19.77
CA MET A 231 4.60 -6.84 18.54
C MET A 231 3.18 -6.26 18.58
N GLY A 232 2.51 -6.29 19.74
CA GLY A 232 1.19 -5.66 19.88
C GLY A 232 1.25 -4.14 19.71
N ILE A 233 2.28 -3.49 20.26
CA ILE A 233 2.54 -2.06 20.05
C ILE A 233 2.76 -1.78 18.58
N TYR A 234 3.66 -2.53 17.93
CA TYR A 234 3.98 -2.37 16.51
C TYR A 234 2.73 -2.44 15.61
N VAL A 235 1.93 -3.49 15.74
CA VAL A 235 0.71 -3.66 14.93
C VAL A 235 -0.29 -2.52 15.13
N CYS A 236 -0.39 -1.96 16.34
CA CYS A 236 -1.25 -0.81 16.62
C CYS A 236 -0.67 0.48 16.03
N GLU A 237 0.61 0.76 16.26
CA GLU A 237 1.26 1.99 15.80
C GLU A 237 1.39 2.06 14.27
N ALA A 238 1.60 0.92 13.59
CA ALA A 238 1.69 0.88 12.13
C ALA A 238 0.44 1.44 11.44
N VAL A 239 -0.75 1.18 11.99
CA VAL A 239 -2.01 1.76 11.47
C VAL A 239 -2.04 3.27 11.65
N TRP A 240 -1.67 3.79 12.82
CA TRP A 240 -1.69 5.24 13.07
C TRP A 240 -0.61 5.98 12.27
N ALA A 241 0.52 5.34 12.03
CA ALA A 241 1.58 5.90 11.21
C ALA A 241 1.10 6.26 9.80
N VAL A 242 0.34 5.36 9.13
CA VAL A 242 -0.17 5.62 7.77
C VAL A 242 -1.36 6.59 7.72
N VAL A 243 -2.08 6.75 8.81
CA VAL A 243 -3.17 7.74 8.94
C VAL A 243 -2.62 9.16 9.16
N ARG A 244 -1.50 9.27 9.85
CA ARG A 244 -0.91 10.56 10.20
C ARG A 244 -0.65 11.48 9.00
N PRO A 245 -0.07 11.05 7.88
CA PRO A 245 0.10 11.89 6.69
C PRO A 245 -1.17 12.55 6.18
N LEU A 246 -2.33 11.88 6.28
CA LEU A 246 -3.61 12.43 5.83
C LEU A 246 -3.98 13.70 6.56
N THR A 247 -3.76 13.75 7.88
CA THR A 247 -4.00 14.96 8.67
C THR A 247 -3.17 16.14 8.14
N PHE A 248 -1.91 15.91 7.78
CA PHE A 248 -1.02 16.95 7.25
C PHE A 248 -1.41 17.39 5.84
N LEU A 249 -1.81 16.46 4.98
CA LEU A 249 -2.26 16.78 3.62
C LEU A 249 -3.58 17.59 3.63
N ILE A 250 -4.54 17.18 4.46
CA ILE A 250 -5.86 17.83 4.57
C ILE A 250 -5.70 19.22 5.18
N TRP A 251 -5.23 19.30 6.44
CA TRP A 251 -5.12 20.58 7.17
C TRP A 251 -4.03 21.50 6.61
N GLY A 252 -3.01 20.97 5.99
CA GLY A 252 -1.99 21.75 5.27
C GLY A 252 -2.43 22.29 3.92
N GLY A 253 -3.68 22.05 3.51
CA GLY A 253 -4.27 22.56 2.27
C GLY A 253 -3.62 22.00 1.01
N VAL A 254 -3.01 20.81 1.07
CA VAL A 254 -2.41 20.18 -0.12
C VAL A 254 -3.52 19.84 -1.13
N PHE A 255 -4.63 19.26 -0.68
CA PHE A 255 -5.76 18.96 -1.55
C PHE A 255 -6.53 20.19 -2.03
N GLU A 256 -6.37 21.35 -1.37
CA GLU A 256 -6.88 22.62 -1.88
C GLU A 256 -6.05 23.10 -3.07
N ARG A 257 -4.71 23.05 -2.95
CA ARG A 257 -3.79 23.43 -4.02
C ARG A 257 -3.74 22.42 -5.17
N TYR A 258 -3.92 21.14 -4.86
CA TYR A 258 -3.85 20.02 -5.82
C TYR A 258 -5.14 19.19 -5.79
N PRO A 259 -6.27 19.72 -6.30
CA PRO A 259 -7.59 19.11 -6.12
C PRO A 259 -7.79 17.75 -6.82
N LYS A 260 -6.95 17.41 -7.79
CA LYS A 260 -6.98 16.11 -8.49
C LYS A 260 -5.96 15.12 -7.96
N LEU A 261 -5.20 15.46 -6.92
CA LEU A 261 -4.23 14.55 -6.32
C LEU A 261 -4.94 13.32 -5.74
N LYS A 262 -4.45 12.14 -6.06
CA LYS A 262 -5.00 10.87 -5.62
C LYS A 262 -4.10 10.22 -4.56
N VAL A 263 -4.67 9.85 -3.43
CA VAL A 263 -3.94 9.22 -2.33
C VAL A 263 -4.65 7.94 -1.90
N VAL A 264 -3.88 6.90 -1.61
CA VAL A 264 -4.37 5.63 -1.05
C VAL A 264 -3.64 5.34 0.25
N VAL A 265 -4.39 4.90 1.25
CA VAL A 265 -3.87 4.25 2.45
C VAL A 265 -4.09 2.77 2.29
N ALA A 266 -3.01 2.00 2.23
CA ALA A 266 -3.03 0.56 2.03
C ALA A 266 -2.75 -0.19 3.34
N GLU A 267 -3.38 -1.36 3.50
CA GLU A 267 -3.21 -2.32 4.61
C GLU A 267 -3.39 -1.74 6.02
N ALA A 268 -4.28 -0.78 6.20
CA ALA A 268 -4.45 -0.10 7.50
C ALA A 268 -5.85 -0.24 8.10
N THR A 269 -6.58 -1.30 7.79
CA THR A 269 -8.00 -1.45 8.11
C THR A 269 -8.84 -0.21 7.71
N THR A 270 -10.15 -0.22 7.87
CA THR A 270 -10.99 0.96 7.60
C THR A 270 -11.78 1.42 8.83
N THR A 271 -11.70 0.65 9.91
CA THR A 271 -12.54 0.85 11.10
C THR A 271 -12.27 2.13 11.87
N TRP A 272 -11.11 2.76 11.66
CA TRP A 272 -10.75 4.05 12.24
C TRP A 272 -11.36 5.25 11.49
N ALA A 273 -11.73 5.08 10.22
CA ALA A 273 -11.96 6.21 9.31
C ALA A 273 -13.22 7.01 9.68
N GLU A 274 -14.32 6.36 10.05
CA GLU A 274 -15.55 7.03 10.46
C GLU A 274 -15.32 8.03 11.61
N ASN A 275 -14.76 7.55 12.72
CA ASN A 275 -14.45 8.41 13.86
C ASN A 275 -13.39 9.48 13.55
N TYR A 276 -12.44 9.16 12.68
CA TYR A 276 -11.42 10.11 12.25
C TYR A 276 -12.04 11.27 11.46
N LEU A 277 -12.94 10.97 10.53
CA LEU A 277 -13.63 12.00 9.74
C LEU A 277 -14.52 12.89 10.60
N GLU A 278 -15.31 12.30 11.50
CA GLU A 278 -16.08 13.05 12.49
C GLU A 278 -15.18 13.98 13.33
N HIS A 279 -14.06 13.43 13.83
CA HIS A 279 -13.12 14.23 14.62
C HIS A 279 -12.54 15.43 13.84
N LEU A 280 -12.20 15.25 12.57
CA LEU A 280 -11.66 16.33 11.75
C LEU A 280 -12.72 17.39 11.47
N ASP A 281 -13.96 16.99 11.14
CA ASP A 281 -15.05 17.89 10.85
C ASP A 281 -15.49 18.68 12.07
N ASP A 282 -15.57 18.08 13.25
CA ASP A 282 -15.83 18.77 14.52
C ASP A 282 -14.82 19.89 14.77
N ARG A 283 -13.52 19.62 14.53
CA ARG A 283 -12.48 20.66 14.67
C ARG A 283 -12.64 21.78 13.64
N TYR A 284 -13.14 21.46 12.47
CA TYR A 284 -13.39 22.44 11.43
C TYR A 284 -14.62 23.32 11.75
N VAL A 285 -15.69 22.75 12.30
CA VAL A 285 -16.96 23.46 12.56
C VAL A 285 -16.94 24.15 13.92
N ASP A 286 -16.72 23.41 15.02
CA ASP A 286 -17.05 23.87 16.38
C ASP A 286 -15.92 24.65 17.07
N TRP A 287 -14.68 24.24 16.89
CA TRP A 287 -13.58 24.81 17.65
C TRP A 287 -13.12 26.18 17.15
N HIS A 288 -13.44 26.50 15.91
CA HIS A 288 -13.11 27.80 15.35
C HIS A 288 -13.91 28.97 15.97
N VAL A 289 -15.13 28.74 16.43
CA VAL A 289 -15.98 29.78 17.02
C VAL A 289 -15.42 30.42 18.27
N THR A 290 -14.49 29.76 18.97
CA THR A 290 -13.83 30.31 20.15
C THR A 290 -12.73 31.31 19.82
N ALA A 291 -12.26 31.37 18.56
CA ALA A 291 -11.11 32.15 18.09
C ALA A 291 -9.80 31.93 18.89
N LYS A 292 -9.77 30.93 19.79
CA LYS A 292 -8.62 30.67 20.69
C LYS A 292 -7.37 30.24 19.92
N LEU A 293 -7.55 29.54 18.78
CA LEU A 293 -6.45 29.00 17.98
C LEU A 293 -6.11 29.87 16.77
N GLY A 294 -6.72 31.06 16.67
CA GLY A 294 -6.56 31.94 15.51
C GLY A 294 -7.26 31.39 14.26
N ASP A 295 -6.86 31.90 13.11
CA ASP A 295 -7.38 31.42 11.83
C ASP A 295 -6.52 30.26 11.32
N TYR A 296 -7.03 29.03 11.46
CA TYR A 296 -6.35 27.81 11.05
C TYR A 296 -7.04 27.09 9.89
N LYS A 297 -8.14 27.65 9.34
CA LYS A 297 -8.97 27.00 8.32
C LYS A 297 -9.40 27.87 7.12
N SER A 298 -9.14 29.17 7.11
CA SER A 298 -9.59 30.06 6.02
C SER A 298 -9.00 29.71 4.65
N HIS A 299 -7.90 28.96 4.62
CA HIS A 299 -7.29 28.44 3.40
C HIS A 299 -7.99 27.19 2.84
N MET A 300 -9.01 26.67 3.51
CA MET A 300 -9.75 25.48 3.12
C MET A 300 -11.17 25.88 2.66
N SER A 301 -11.56 25.47 1.45
CA SER A 301 -12.90 25.77 0.90
C SER A 301 -13.96 24.73 1.26
N MET A 302 -13.55 23.56 1.75
CA MET A 302 -14.41 22.43 2.09
C MET A 302 -14.09 21.90 3.48
N LYS A 303 -14.98 21.07 4.03
CA LYS A 303 -14.71 20.32 5.26
C LYS A 303 -13.61 19.26 5.02
N PRO A 304 -12.90 18.85 6.08
CA PRO A 304 -11.92 17.75 6.01
C PRO A 304 -12.44 16.46 5.38
N SER A 305 -13.66 16.04 5.73
CA SER A 305 -14.29 14.85 5.16
C SER A 305 -14.55 14.97 3.65
N ASP A 306 -14.86 16.17 3.13
CA ASP A 306 -15.07 16.37 1.70
C ASP A 306 -13.77 16.18 0.89
N TYR A 307 -12.62 16.62 1.44
CA TYR A 307 -11.31 16.34 0.82
C TYR A 307 -11.00 14.84 0.85
N PHE A 308 -11.31 14.16 1.96
CA PHE A 308 -11.13 12.72 2.06
C PHE A 308 -11.92 11.99 0.97
N HIS A 309 -13.22 12.24 0.86
CA HIS A 309 -14.08 11.58 -0.12
C HIS A 309 -13.66 11.87 -1.57
N ARG A 310 -13.15 13.07 -1.84
CA ARG A 310 -12.66 13.44 -3.16
C ARG A 310 -11.33 12.79 -3.52
N ASN A 311 -10.36 12.81 -2.61
CA ASN A 311 -8.94 12.57 -2.91
C ASN A 311 -8.39 11.25 -2.39
N ILE A 312 -9.05 10.60 -1.40
CA ILE A 312 -8.47 9.49 -0.65
C ILE A 312 -9.28 8.22 -0.85
N ARG A 313 -8.59 7.10 -0.93
CA ARG A 313 -9.18 5.75 -0.89
C ARG A 313 -8.44 4.91 0.14
N LEU A 314 -9.13 3.89 0.65
CA LEU A 314 -8.61 2.93 1.62
C LEU A 314 -8.58 1.55 0.97
N GLY A 315 -7.37 0.96 0.86
CA GLY A 315 -7.14 -0.38 0.32
C GLY A 315 -6.79 -1.36 1.43
N THR A 316 -7.61 -2.39 1.64
CA THR A 316 -7.33 -3.41 2.66
C THR A 316 -8.19 -4.67 2.44
N PHE A 317 -7.78 -5.76 3.06
CA PHE A 317 -8.64 -6.94 3.15
C PHE A 317 -9.80 -6.69 4.11
N TYR A 318 -11.00 -7.24 3.78
CA TYR A 318 -12.21 -7.00 4.54
C TYR A 318 -12.58 -8.17 5.43
N GLN A 319 -12.93 -7.84 6.67
CA GLN A 319 -13.73 -8.65 7.55
C GLN A 319 -15.13 -8.02 7.68
N ARG A 320 -16.07 -8.71 8.28
CA ARG A 320 -17.43 -8.20 8.48
C ARG A 320 -17.48 -6.83 9.15
N ARG A 321 -16.60 -6.56 10.09
CA ARG A 321 -16.55 -5.29 10.83
C ARG A 321 -16.19 -4.08 9.94
N GLU A 322 -15.38 -4.27 8.89
CA GLU A 322 -15.08 -3.22 7.89
C GLU A 322 -16.31 -2.96 7.02
N VAL A 323 -16.96 -4.04 6.57
CA VAL A 323 -18.15 -3.96 5.72
C VAL A 323 -19.34 -3.31 6.46
N ASP A 324 -19.52 -3.58 7.75
CA ASP A 324 -20.58 -2.97 8.55
C ASP A 324 -20.44 -1.45 8.71
N ARG A 325 -19.22 -0.91 8.63
CA ARG A 325 -18.92 0.53 8.75
C ARG A 325 -18.87 1.27 7.41
N ARG A 326 -19.16 0.62 6.32
CA ARG A 326 -19.00 1.15 4.97
C ARG A 326 -19.73 2.47 4.69
N HIS A 327 -20.86 2.70 5.34
CA HIS A 327 -21.63 3.95 5.18
C HIS A 327 -21.03 5.12 5.95
N GLY A 328 -20.43 4.87 7.12
CA GLY A 328 -19.73 5.90 7.90
C GLY A 328 -18.40 6.32 7.26
N VAL A 329 -17.76 5.41 6.50
CA VAL A 329 -16.52 5.70 5.76
C VAL A 329 -16.82 6.30 4.37
N GLY A 330 -17.93 5.90 3.76
CA GLY A 330 -18.23 6.06 2.33
C GLY A 330 -17.73 4.83 1.56
N HIS A 331 -18.64 3.93 1.18
CA HIS A 331 -18.28 2.67 0.53
C HIS A 331 -17.53 2.86 -0.79
N GLU A 332 -17.70 4.01 -1.45
CA GLU A 332 -16.96 4.41 -2.65
C GLU A 332 -15.49 4.72 -2.36
N CYS A 333 -15.14 4.99 -1.10
CA CYS A 333 -13.76 5.21 -0.67
C CYS A 333 -13.05 3.92 -0.28
N MET A 334 -13.77 2.81 -0.23
CA MET A 334 -13.24 1.51 0.21
C MET A 334 -12.90 0.65 -1.01
N MET A 335 -11.70 0.10 -1.03
CA MET A 335 -11.20 -0.81 -2.06
C MET A 335 -10.73 -2.10 -1.39
N TRP A 336 -11.30 -3.23 -1.82
CA TRP A 336 -10.90 -4.52 -1.31
C TRP A 336 -9.49 -4.92 -1.77
N ALA A 337 -8.80 -5.72 -0.93
CA ALA A 337 -7.49 -6.29 -1.22
C ALA A 337 -7.44 -7.79 -0.88
N SER A 338 -6.67 -8.56 -1.65
CA SER A 338 -6.36 -9.96 -1.34
C SER A 338 -5.13 -10.11 -0.49
N ASP A 339 -4.23 -9.14 -0.58
CA ASP A 339 -2.93 -9.12 0.07
C ASP A 339 -2.03 -10.31 -0.34
N TYR A 340 -2.22 -10.81 -1.57
CA TYR A 340 -1.40 -11.91 -2.09
C TYR A 340 0.06 -11.47 -2.26
N PRO A 341 1.05 -12.24 -1.82
CA PRO A 341 0.99 -13.58 -1.24
C PRO A 341 1.13 -13.64 0.30
N HIS A 342 0.73 -12.61 1.01
CA HIS A 342 0.82 -12.56 2.48
C HIS A 342 -0.20 -13.48 3.18
N PRO A 343 0.17 -14.11 4.31
CA PRO A 343 -0.70 -15.06 5.00
C PRO A 343 -1.87 -14.41 5.74
N GLU A 344 -1.82 -13.13 6.06
CA GLU A 344 -2.85 -12.34 6.72
C GLU A 344 -4.02 -11.96 5.79
N GLY A 345 -3.80 -11.99 4.47
CA GLY A 345 -4.76 -11.65 3.45
C GLY A 345 -5.89 -12.67 3.25
N THR A 346 -6.62 -12.51 2.15
CA THR A 346 -7.76 -13.41 1.84
C THR A 346 -7.39 -14.58 0.93
N TRP A 347 -6.28 -14.48 0.21
CA TRP A 347 -5.77 -15.56 -0.63
C TRP A 347 -5.29 -16.77 0.21
N PRO A 348 -5.53 -18.03 -0.20
CA PRO A 348 -6.18 -18.47 -1.43
C PRO A 348 -7.71 -18.70 -1.30
N ASN A 349 -8.36 -18.10 -0.35
CA ASN A 349 -9.77 -18.32 -0.01
C ASN A 349 -10.65 -17.08 -0.24
N THR A 350 -10.25 -16.19 -1.13
CA THR A 350 -10.88 -14.88 -1.35
C THR A 350 -12.38 -14.95 -1.56
N GLN A 351 -12.86 -15.78 -2.46
CA GLN A 351 -14.31 -15.86 -2.73
C GLN A 351 -15.10 -16.23 -1.48
N LYS A 352 -14.63 -17.23 -0.71
CA LYS A 352 -15.29 -17.64 0.52
C LYS A 352 -15.29 -16.51 1.56
N ALA A 353 -14.13 -15.88 1.77
CA ALA A 353 -13.99 -14.79 2.74
C ALA A 353 -14.90 -13.60 2.38
N MET A 354 -15.00 -13.25 1.09
CA MET A 354 -15.86 -12.15 0.66
C MET A 354 -17.35 -12.49 0.77
N VAL A 355 -17.76 -13.69 0.40
CA VAL A 355 -19.16 -14.12 0.60
C VAL A 355 -19.55 -14.04 2.09
N GLU A 356 -18.69 -14.47 2.98
CA GLU A 356 -18.94 -14.39 4.44
C GLU A 356 -19.00 -12.93 4.93
N ALA A 357 -18.07 -12.08 4.48
CA ALA A 357 -18.00 -10.68 4.89
C ALA A 357 -19.18 -9.84 4.39
N PHE A 358 -19.69 -10.13 3.19
CA PHE A 358 -20.72 -9.34 2.52
C PHE A 358 -22.16 -9.89 2.64
N GLN A 359 -22.43 -10.86 3.50
CA GLN A 359 -23.78 -11.37 3.69
C GLN A 359 -24.80 -10.26 3.97
N GLY A 360 -25.89 -10.20 3.16
CA GLY A 360 -26.96 -9.21 3.31
C GLY A 360 -26.63 -7.80 2.88
N VAL A 361 -25.49 -7.59 2.20
CA VAL A 361 -25.12 -6.30 1.60
C VAL A 361 -25.75 -6.19 0.20
N PRO A 362 -26.27 -5.01 -0.20
CA PRO A 362 -26.79 -4.82 -1.55
C PRO A 362 -25.71 -5.07 -2.62
N ILE A 363 -26.07 -5.77 -3.68
CA ILE A 363 -25.12 -6.16 -4.75
C ILE A 363 -24.37 -4.98 -5.36
N ALA A 364 -25.02 -3.83 -5.52
CA ALA A 364 -24.39 -2.63 -6.07
C ALA A 364 -23.27 -2.08 -5.17
N GLU A 365 -23.39 -2.21 -3.84
CA GLU A 365 -22.33 -1.83 -2.90
C GLU A 365 -21.19 -2.84 -2.93
N ILE A 366 -21.51 -4.14 -3.08
CA ILE A 366 -20.51 -5.22 -3.28
C ILE A 366 -19.69 -4.96 -4.55
N GLU A 367 -20.34 -4.70 -5.67
CA GLU A 367 -19.69 -4.36 -6.93
C GLU A 367 -18.76 -3.16 -6.80
N THR A 368 -19.21 -2.13 -6.08
CA THR A 368 -18.39 -0.94 -5.81
C THR A 368 -17.15 -1.29 -5.00
N MET A 369 -17.30 -1.98 -3.88
CA MET A 369 -16.21 -2.22 -2.92
C MET A 369 -15.21 -3.29 -3.38
N LEU A 370 -15.64 -4.30 -4.16
CA LEU A 370 -14.77 -5.39 -4.60
C LEU A 370 -14.01 -5.11 -5.90
N GLY A 371 -14.39 -4.07 -6.65
CA GLY A 371 -13.68 -3.73 -7.88
C GLY A 371 -14.00 -2.36 -8.45
N GLY A 372 -15.23 -1.89 -8.34
CA GLY A 372 -15.67 -0.63 -8.95
C GLY A 372 -14.91 0.60 -8.47
N SER A 373 -14.71 0.75 -7.14
CA SER A 373 -13.92 1.84 -6.56
C SER A 373 -12.48 1.83 -7.06
N ALA A 374 -11.83 0.68 -7.05
CA ALA A 374 -10.46 0.56 -7.54
C ALA A 374 -10.39 0.83 -9.04
N ALA A 375 -11.28 0.24 -9.84
CA ALA A 375 -11.32 0.45 -11.28
C ALA A 375 -11.47 1.94 -11.64
N ALA A 376 -12.36 2.65 -10.97
CA ALA A 376 -12.58 4.09 -11.19
C ALA A 376 -11.38 4.94 -10.72
N PHE A 377 -10.78 4.61 -9.57
CA PHE A 377 -9.71 5.42 -8.99
C PHE A 377 -8.38 5.28 -9.74
N TYR A 378 -8.07 4.07 -10.25
CA TYR A 378 -6.87 3.80 -11.03
C TYR A 378 -7.09 3.90 -12.55
N ASP A 379 -8.28 4.31 -12.98
CA ASP A 379 -8.64 4.43 -14.40
C ASP A 379 -8.36 3.13 -15.19
N LEU A 380 -8.91 2.02 -14.68
CA LEU A 380 -8.77 0.72 -15.35
C LEU A 380 -9.70 0.62 -16.54
N ASP A 381 -9.19 0.05 -17.62
CA ASP A 381 -9.98 -0.26 -18.81
C ASP A 381 -10.87 -1.50 -18.56
N THR A 382 -12.04 -1.27 -17.99
CA THR A 382 -12.97 -2.34 -17.62
C THR A 382 -13.53 -3.07 -18.86
N GLU A 383 -13.56 -2.45 -20.04
CA GLU A 383 -13.96 -3.10 -21.28
C GLU A 383 -12.93 -4.15 -21.71
N LYS A 384 -11.64 -3.85 -21.60
CA LYS A 384 -10.57 -4.84 -21.82
C LYS A 384 -10.58 -5.97 -20.80
N LEU A 385 -10.96 -5.68 -19.55
CA LEU A 385 -11.06 -6.70 -18.52
C LEU A 385 -12.32 -7.56 -18.61
N ALA A 386 -13.39 -7.09 -19.28
CA ALA A 386 -14.68 -7.77 -19.33
C ALA A 386 -14.63 -9.24 -19.80
N PRO A 387 -13.88 -9.63 -20.87
CA PRO A 387 -13.76 -11.02 -21.25
C PRO A 387 -13.09 -11.90 -20.19
N LEU A 388 -12.13 -11.34 -19.46
CA LEU A 388 -11.47 -12.03 -18.35
C LEU A 388 -12.44 -12.21 -17.18
N VAL A 389 -13.13 -11.15 -16.77
CA VAL A 389 -14.15 -11.18 -15.71
C VAL A 389 -15.23 -12.21 -16.03
N ALA A 390 -15.70 -12.26 -17.27
CA ALA A 390 -16.69 -13.26 -17.70
C ALA A 390 -16.19 -14.71 -17.55
N ARG A 391 -14.88 -14.93 -17.57
CA ARG A 391 -14.25 -16.24 -17.42
C ARG A 391 -13.96 -16.61 -15.96
N ILE A 392 -13.38 -15.68 -15.19
CA ILE A 392 -12.83 -15.98 -13.84
C ILE A 392 -13.59 -15.30 -12.70
N GLY A 393 -14.27 -14.19 -12.94
CA GLY A 393 -14.92 -13.41 -11.88
C GLY A 393 -15.93 -14.25 -11.09
N PRO A 394 -16.08 -14.03 -9.77
CA PRO A 394 -17.08 -14.70 -8.95
C PRO A 394 -18.50 -14.44 -9.46
N GLU A 395 -19.38 -15.42 -9.30
CA GLU A 395 -20.78 -15.26 -9.66
C GLU A 395 -21.50 -14.36 -8.65
N ALA A 396 -22.24 -13.36 -9.12
CA ALA A 396 -22.99 -12.44 -8.24
C ALA A 396 -24.01 -13.18 -7.37
N SER A 397 -24.52 -14.31 -7.84
CA SER A 397 -25.44 -15.17 -7.08
C SER A 397 -24.86 -15.81 -5.83
N LEU A 398 -23.54 -15.77 -5.63
CA LEU A 398 -22.90 -16.24 -4.39
C LEU A 398 -23.14 -15.29 -3.21
N PHE A 399 -23.51 -14.05 -3.47
CA PHE A 399 -23.61 -12.97 -2.47
C PHE A 399 -25.07 -12.67 -2.02
N GLY A 400 -26.06 -13.27 -2.67
CA GLY A 400 -27.47 -13.01 -2.33
C GLY A 400 -28.44 -14.06 -2.76
#